data_4592118a62c90e620f4617c600857ac7
#
_entry.id   4592118a62c90e620f4617c600857ac7
#
_cell.length_a   1.000
_cell.length_b   1.000
_cell.length_c   1.000
_cell.angle_alpha   90.00
_cell.angle_beta   90.00
_cell.angle_gamma   90.00
#
_symmetry.space_group_name_H-M   'P 1'
#
loop_
_entity.id
_entity.type
_entity.pdbx_description
1 polymer ?
#
loop_
_entity_poly.entity_id
_entity_poly.type
_entity_poly.pdbx_seq_one_letter_code
_entity_poly.pdbx_strand_id
1 'polypeptide(L)'
;MNQTHRALIVARMAPGSAPDIAGLFAGSDAGELPHLVGVTRRSLFQFGDVYLHLIESDRPPGPAIAKVTEHPEFRDLSERLTAYISPHDPDTWRSPKDAMAHEFYRWENPGAK
;
A
#
# COMPACT_ATOMS: atom_id res chain seq x y z
N MET A 1 -11.27 16.35 -15.05
CA MET A 1 -10.73 16.44 -13.69
C MET A 1 -10.29 15.07 -13.21
N ASN A 2 -9.12 15.04 -12.64
CA ASN A 2 -8.59 13.78 -12.14
C ASN A 2 -9.16 13.46 -10.77
N GLN A 3 -9.69 12.27 -10.62
CA GLN A 3 -10.08 11.77 -9.33
C GLN A 3 -8.89 11.12 -8.66
N THR A 4 -8.74 11.40 -7.38
CA THR A 4 -7.74 10.72 -6.56
C THR A 4 -8.40 9.51 -5.92
N HIS A 5 -7.81 8.36 -6.12
CA HIS A 5 -8.25 7.13 -5.48
C HIS A 5 -7.32 6.84 -4.31
N ARG A 6 -7.88 6.35 -3.22
CA ARG A 6 -7.10 6.02 -2.03
C ARG A 6 -7.38 4.61 -1.59
N ALA A 7 -6.34 3.96 -1.10
CA ALA A 7 -6.45 2.64 -0.49
C ALA A 7 -5.63 2.64 0.78
N LEU A 8 -6.17 2.07 1.84
CA LEU A 8 -5.46 1.95 3.10
C LEU A 8 -5.26 0.47 3.40
N ILE A 9 -4.01 0.04 3.41
CA ILE A 9 -3.67 -1.34 3.72
C ILE A 9 -3.31 -1.42 5.19
N VAL A 10 -3.87 -2.39 5.90
CA VAL A 10 -3.64 -2.60 7.32
C VAL A 10 -3.06 -3.98 7.53
N ALA A 11 -1.95 -4.03 8.26
CA ALA A 11 -1.26 -5.28 8.55
C ALA A 11 -0.52 -5.15 9.88
N ARG A 12 0.29 -6.13 10.21
CA ARG A 12 1.16 -6.08 11.38
C ARG A 12 2.59 -5.95 10.94
N MET A 13 3.42 -5.33 11.75
CA MET A 13 4.83 -5.16 11.44
C MET A 13 5.70 -5.54 12.64
N ALA A 14 6.88 -6.05 12.33
CA ALA A 14 7.85 -6.44 13.34
C ALA A 14 8.37 -5.19 14.08
N PRO A 15 8.68 -5.33 15.37
CA PRO A 15 9.25 -4.20 16.13
C PRO A 15 10.54 -3.71 15.49
N GLY A 16 10.69 -2.38 15.41
CA GLY A 16 11.91 -1.78 14.89
C GLY A 16 12.11 -1.90 13.38
N SER A 17 11.10 -2.38 12.65
CA SER A 17 11.26 -2.64 11.21
C SER A 17 10.94 -1.45 10.32
N ALA A 18 10.46 -0.33 10.89
CA ALA A 18 10.04 0.81 10.07
C ALA A 18 11.13 1.31 9.11
N PRO A 19 12.40 1.47 9.53
CA PRO A 19 13.42 1.91 8.57
C PRO A 19 13.65 0.90 7.44
N ASP A 20 13.60 -0.39 7.74
CA ASP A 20 13.80 -1.42 6.72
C ASP A 20 12.65 -1.42 5.71
N ILE A 21 11.42 -1.30 6.19
CA ILE A 21 10.24 -1.24 5.32
C ILE A 21 10.31 0.00 4.45
N ALA A 22 10.62 1.16 5.06
CA ALA A 22 10.72 2.41 4.31
C ALA A 22 11.79 2.31 3.22
N GLY A 23 12.92 1.67 3.52
CA GLY A 23 13.98 1.49 2.53
C GLY A 23 13.55 0.63 1.35
N LEU A 24 12.80 -0.43 1.61
CA LEU A 24 12.30 -1.28 0.53
C LEU A 24 11.35 -0.51 -0.39
N PHE A 25 10.44 0.28 0.18
CA PHE A 25 9.53 1.08 -0.64
C PHE A 25 10.27 2.20 -1.37
N ALA A 26 11.26 2.82 -0.73
CA ALA A 26 12.04 3.86 -1.41
C ALA A 26 12.72 3.30 -2.65
N GLY A 27 13.28 2.10 -2.56
CA GLY A 27 13.90 1.45 -3.70
C GLY A 27 12.89 1.14 -4.80
N SER A 28 11.74 0.61 -4.42
CA SER A 28 10.69 0.29 -5.37
C SER A 28 10.12 1.54 -6.04
N ASP A 29 9.96 2.62 -5.26
CA ASP A 29 9.40 3.86 -5.79
C ASP A 29 10.33 4.58 -6.75
N ALA A 30 11.61 4.27 -6.71
CA ALA A 30 12.57 4.78 -7.70
C ALA A 30 12.47 4.05 -9.02
N GLY A 31 11.76 2.93 -9.08
CA GLY A 31 11.64 2.12 -10.28
C GLY A 31 10.33 2.38 -11.02
N GLU A 32 9.88 1.37 -11.73
CA GLU A 32 8.78 1.45 -12.66
C GLU A 32 7.41 1.18 -12.03
N LEU A 33 7.39 0.43 -10.93
CA LEU A 33 6.16 -0.10 -10.36
C LEU A 33 5.11 0.97 -10.01
N PRO A 34 5.47 2.10 -9.36
CA PRO A 34 4.47 3.12 -9.04
C PRO A 34 3.79 3.68 -10.29
N HIS A 35 4.54 3.80 -11.38
CA HIS A 35 3.99 4.30 -12.64
C HIS A 35 2.99 3.32 -13.24
N LEU A 36 3.27 2.04 -13.13
CA LEU A 36 2.37 1.01 -13.66
C LEU A 36 1.06 0.96 -12.88
N VAL A 37 1.11 1.20 -11.57
CA VAL A 37 -0.08 1.21 -10.72
C VAL A 37 -0.77 2.56 -10.73
N GLY A 38 -0.05 3.61 -11.09
CA GLY A 38 -0.59 4.96 -11.10
C GLY A 38 -0.53 5.64 -9.74
N VAL A 39 0.43 5.23 -8.91
CA VAL A 39 0.60 5.80 -7.56
C VAL A 39 1.10 7.22 -7.68
N THR A 40 0.40 8.15 -7.04
CA THR A 40 0.80 9.56 -6.98
C THR A 40 1.37 9.94 -5.63
N ARG A 41 1.00 9.19 -4.58
CA ARG A 41 1.52 9.43 -3.23
C ARG A 41 1.40 8.16 -2.42
N ARG A 42 2.38 7.94 -1.58
CA ARG A 42 2.41 6.81 -0.65
C ARG A 42 2.84 7.32 0.71
N SER A 43 2.15 6.89 1.76
CA SER A 43 2.54 7.20 3.13
C SER A 43 2.46 5.94 3.97
N LEU A 44 3.48 5.71 4.77
CA LEU A 44 3.52 4.57 5.67
C LEU A 44 3.43 5.08 7.10
N PHE A 45 2.56 4.45 7.89
CA PHE A 45 2.35 4.81 9.29
C PHE A 45 2.54 3.60 10.18
N GLN A 46 2.93 3.82 11.40
CA GLN A 46 3.06 2.78 12.41
C GLN A 46 2.32 3.20 13.66
N PHE A 47 1.53 2.29 14.20
CA PHE A 47 0.90 2.47 15.49
C PHE A 47 1.07 1.18 16.27
N GLY A 48 2.04 1.17 17.22
CA GLY A 48 2.40 -0.07 17.90
C GLY A 48 2.94 -1.08 16.88
N ASP A 49 2.31 -2.24 16.80
CA ASP A 49 2.66 -3.25 15.82
C ASP A 49 1.75 -3.21 14.59
N VAL A 50 0.95 -2.16 14.46
CA VAL A 50 0.05 -2.01 13.30
C VAL A 50 0.76 -1.22 12.21
N TYR A 51 0.75 -1.78 11.02
CA TYR A 51 1.29 -1.20 9.80
C TYR A 51 0.13 -0.62 9.00
N LEU A 52 0.26 0.64 8.60
CA LEU A 52 -0.78 1.33 7.83
C LEU A 52 -0.11 1.93 6.59
N HIS A 53 -0.63 1.58 5.43
CA HIS A 53 -0.07 1.98 4.16
C HIS A 53 -1.14 2.69 3.35
N LEU A 54 -1.04 4.01 3.25
CA LEU A 54 -1.97 4.82 2.46
C LEU A 54 -1.41 5.00 1.06
N ILE A 55 -2.18 4.58 0.08
CA ILE A 55 -1.82 4.73 -1.33
C ILE A 55 -2.81 5.71 -1.95
N GLU A 56 -2.29 6.75 -2.61
CA GLU A 56 -3.11 7.64 -3.44
C GLU A 56 -2.69 7.42 -4.88
N SER A 57 -3.67 7.29 -5.78
CA SER A 57 -3.40 6.94 -7.16
C SER A 57 -4.38 7.62 -8.09
N ASP A 58 -4.00 7.70 -9.37
CA ASP A 58 -4.83 8.33 -10.40
C ASP A 58 -5.86 7.35 -10.99
N ARG A 59 -5.86 6.11 -10.53
CA ARG A 59 -6.80 5.07 -10.96
C ARG A 59 -7.08 4.16 -9.78
N PRO A 60 -8.16 3.35 -9.82
CA PRO A 60 -8.46 2.45 -8.71
C PRO A 60 -7.28 1.51 -8.43
N PRO A 61 -6.74 1.51 -7.19
CA PRO A 61 -5.51 0.76 -6.91
C PRO A 61 -5.70 -0.76 -6.89
N GLY A 62 -6.88 -1.23 -6.50
CA GLY A 62 -7.12 -2.67 -6.45
C GLY A 62 -6.92 -3.36 -7.79
N PRO A 63 -7.67 -2.95 -8.83
CA PRO A 63 -7.48 -3.53 -10.16
C PRO A 63 -6.09 -3.27 -10.74
N ALA A 64 -5.50 -2.10 -10.48
CA ALA A 64 -4.17 -1.79 -10.98
C ALA A 64 -3.11 -2.70 -10.35
N ILE A 65 -3.21 -2.94 -9.05
CA ILE A 65 -2.29 -3.85 -8.36
C ILE A 65 -2.46 -5.27 -8.90
N ALA A 66 -3.70 -5.69 -9.14
CA ALA A 66 -3.94 -7.03 -9.66
C ALA A 66 -3.24 -7.27 -11.00
N LYS A 67 -3.07 -6.23 -11.80
CA LYS A 67 -2.41 -6.35 -13.10
C LYS A 67 -0.90 -6.52 -12.99
N VAL A 68 -0.29 -6.15 -11.87
CA VAL A 68 1.16 -6.18 -11.71
C VAL A 68 1.62 -7.27 -10.74
N THR A 69 0.73 -8.14 -10.29
CA THR A 69 1.10 -9.18 -9.32
C THR A 69 2.17 -10.12 -9.85
N GLU A 70 2.26 -10.28 -11.16
CA GLU A 70 3.29 -11.12 -11.78
C GLU A 70 4.55 -10.34 -12.17
N HIS A 71 4.54 -9.03 -12.00
CA HIS A 71 5.69 -8.21 -12.36
C HIS A 71 6.86 -8.52 -11.41
N PRO A 72 8.08 -8.73 -11.95
CA PRO A 72 9.22 -9.10 -11.10
C PRO A 72 9.48 -8.13 -9.95
N GLU A 73 9.32 -6.83 -10.17
CA GLU A 73 9.52 -5.83 -9.12
C GLU A 73 8.49 -5.98 -8.01
N PHE A 74 7.23 -6.26 -8.37
CA PHE A 74 6.18 -6.46 -7.38
C PHE A 74 6.44 -7.72 -6.56
N ARG A 75 6.80 -8.80 -7.23
CA ARG A 75 7.07 -10.06 -6.54
C ARG A 75 8.26 -9.95 -5.61
N ASP A 76 9.32 -9.29 -6.07
CA ASP A 76 10.52 -9.10 -5.26
C ASP A 76 10.20 -8.26 -4.02
N LEU A 77 9.51 -7.14 -4.20
CA LEU A 77 9.12 -6.29 -3.08
C LEU A 77 8.25 -7.03 -2.09
N SER A 78 7.23 -7.73 -2.58
CA SER A 78 6.31 -8.49 -1.72
C SER A 78 7.05 -9.54 -0.93
N GLU A 79 7.97 -10.26 -1.58
CA GLU A 79 8.74 -11.31 -0.91
C GLU A 79 9.63 -10.72 0.18
N ARG A 80 10.32 -9.61 -0.10
CA ARG A 80 11.19 -8.98 0.89
C ARG A 80 10.41 -8.42 2.06
N LEU A 81 9.20 -7.92 1.82
CA LEU A 81 8.37 -7.37 2.89
C LEU A 81 7.87 -8.45 3.85
N THR A 82 7.81 -9.71 3.43
CA THR A 82 7.34 -10.78 4.32
C THR A 82 8.23 -10.97 5.55
N ALA A 83 9.48 -10.49 5.51
CA ALA A 83 10.36 -10.54 6.68
C ALA A 83 9.90 -9.58 7.77
N TYR A 84 9.11 -8.57 7.45
CA TYR A 84 8.75 -7.50 8.38
C TYR A 84 7.26 -7.34 8.57
N ILE A 85 6.46 -7.70 7.58
CA ILE A 85 5.02 -7.46 7.58
C ILE A 85 4.30 -8.79 7.51
N SER A 86 3.28 -8.96 8.37
CA SER A 86 2.45 -10.15 8.40
C SER A 86 0.99 -9.74 8.33
N PRO A 87 0.11 -10.67 7.92
CA PRO A 87 -1.32 -10.34 7.84
C PRO A 87 -1.89 -9.95 9.19
N HIS A 88 -2.79 -8.97 9.19
CA HIS A 88 -3.56 -8.61 10.38
C HIS A 88 -4.44 -9.80 10.79
N ASP A 89 -5.05 -10.45 9.81
CA ASP A 89 -5.86 -11.65 10.04
C ASP A 89 -5.42 -12.72 9.05
N PRO A 90 -4.58 -13.68 9.49
CA PRO A 90 -4.09 -14.72 8.58
C PRO A 90 -5.18 -15.58 7.97
N ASP A 91 -6.32 -15.72 8.66
CA ASP A 91 -7.39 -16.58 8.17
C ASP A 91 -8.10 -16.01 6.96
N THR A 92 -8.13 -14.68 6.83
CA THR A 92 -8.82 -14.03 5.72
C THR A 92 -7.88 -13.47 4.66
N TRP A 93 -6.58 -13.45 4.92
CA TRP A 93 -5.61 -12.88 3.99
C TRP A 93 -5.36 -13.82 2.82
N ARG A 94 -5.70 -13.39 1.63
CA ARG A 94 -5.41 -14.12 0.39
C ARG A 94 -4.50 -13.32 -0.53
N SER A 95 -4.63 -11.99 -0.51
CA SER A 95 -3.90 -11.08 -1.39
C SER A 95 -3.90 -9.71 -0.73
N PRO A 96 -3.12 -8.74 -1.25
CA PRO A 96 -3.15 -7.37 -0.71
C PRO A 96 -4.55 -6.77 -0.63
N LYS A 97 -5.45 -7.19 -1.51
CA LYS A 97 -6.83 -6.72 -1.50
C LYS A 97 -7.53 -7.03 -0.19
N ASP A 98 -7.21 -8.16 0.44
CA ASP A 98 -7.85 -8.58 1.69
C ASP A 98 -7.37 -7.76 2.87
N ALA A 99 -6.30 -7.00 2.73
CA ALA A 99 -5.79 -6.12 3.77
C ALA A 99 -6.28 -4.68 3.61
N MET A 100 -7.05 -4.39 2.58
CA MET A 100 -7.51 -3.03 2.33
C MET A 100 -8.69 -2.69 3.23
N ALA A 101 -8.54 -1.59 3.97
CA ALA A 101 -9.61 -1.08 4.81
C ALA A 101 -10.72 -0.51 3.92
N HIS A 102 -11.93 -0.60 4.41
CA HIS A 102 -13.10 -0.08 3.71
C HIS A 102 -13.35 1.36 4.15
N GLU A 103 -13.29 2.31 3.21
CA GLU A 103 -13.62 3.69 3.49
C GLU A 103 -15.13 3.82 3.55
N PHE A 104 -15.66 4.18 4.72
CA PHE A 104 -17.12 4.22 4.90
C PHE A 104 -17.65 5.65 5.03
N TYR A 105 -16.78 6.66 4.99
CA TYR A 105 -17.17 8.06 4.99
C TYR A 105 -16.06 8.89 4.39
N ARG A 106 -16.42 9.83 3.56
CA ARG A 106 -15.49 10.82 3.01
C ARG A 106 -16.22 12.15 2.88
N TRP A 107 -15.54 13.19 3.28
CA TRP A 107 -16.01 14.56 3.05
C TRP A 107 -14.85 15.35 2.46
N GLU A 108 -15.17 16.13 1.47
CA GLU A 108 -14.17 17.02 0.87
C GLU A 108 -14.71 18.45 0.95
N ASN A 109 -13.92 19.34 1.55
CA ASN A 109 -14.31 20.74 1.70
C ASN A 109 -14.29 21.40 0.32
N PRO A 110 -15.45 21.88 -0.18
CA PRO A 110 -15.47 22.49 -1.52
C PRO A 110 -14.59 23.72 -1.65
N GLY A 111 -14.27 24.38 -0.55
CA GLY A 111 -13.39 25.54 -0.57
C GLY A 111 -11.93 25.21 -0.35
N ALA A 112 -11.58 23.94 -0.13
CA ALA A 112 -10.19 23.53 0.11
C ALA A 112 -9.42 23.43 -1.18
N LYS A 113 -8.13 23.73 -1.11
CA LYS A 113 -7.24 23.65 -2.25
C LYS A 113 -6.31 22.45 -2.12
#